data_4a65111a7926099c3a31e0ab33b8cdbe
#
_entry.id   4a65111a7926099c3a31e0ab33b8cdbe
#
_cell.length_a   1.000
_cell.length_b   1.000
_cell.length_c   1.000
_cell.angle_alpha   90.00
_cell.angle_beta   90.00
_cell.angle_gamma   90.00
#
_symmetry.space_group_name_H-M   'P 1'
#
loop_
_entity.id
_entity.type
_entity.pdbx_description
1 polymer ?
#
loop_
_entity_poly.entity_id
_entity_poly.type
_entity_poly.pdbx_seq_one_letter_code
_entity_poly.pdbx_strand_id
1 'polypeptide(L)'
;MTERKTIGALLAAARARLDRLEPAEAWAAVEGGAVLIDTRCAELRDETGVIPGAIPIPLSVLYWRLDPSSGHDDPRLSDLSRQVILVCAHGYSSSLAAATLRDLGFDRATDVIGGFEAWQTAGLPVESSAKPLLLFSSPTMPRGGTRGVKPDT
;
A
#
# COMPACT_ATOMS: atom_id res chain seq x y z
N MET A 1 19.74 -0.78 33.64
CA MET A 1 20.03 -1.18 32.25
C MET A 1 18.77 -1.77 31.64
N THR A 2 18.35 -1.25 30.48
CA THR A 2 17.20 -1.80 29.74
C THR A 2 17.62 -3.11 29.09
N GLU A 3 16.91 -4.17 29.35
CA GLU A 3 17.16 -5.45 28.73
C GLU A 3 16.95 -5.36 27.23
N ARG A 4 17.88 -5.94 26.46
CA ARG A 4 17.78 -5.97 25.01
C ARG A 4 16.60 -6.84 24.56
N LYS A 5 15.77 -6.33 23.66
CA LYS A 5 14.72 -7.10 23.01
C LYS A 5 15.18 -7.53 21.62
N THR A 6 14.84 -8.75 21.23
CA THR A 6 15.06 -9.23 19.86
C THR A 6 13.96 -8.76 18.93
N ILE A 7 14.23 -8.74 17.63
CA ILE A 7 13.17 -8.45 16.66
C ILE A 7 12.03 -9.49 16.72
N GLY A 8 12.37 -10.74 16.97
CA GLY A 8 11.35 -11.78 17.17
C GLY A 8 10.43 -11.52 18.34
N ALA A 9 11.00 -11.03 19.46
CA ALA A 9 10.21 -10.66 20.64
C ALA A 9 9.31 -9.45 20.38
N LEU A 10 9.82 -8.44 19.69
CA LEU A 10 9.03 -7.27 19.30
C LEU A 10 7.90 -7.66 18.36
N LEU A 11 8.18 -8.53 17.41
CA LEU A 11 7.17 -9.02 16.45
C LEU A 11 6.07 -9.82 17.17
N ALA A 12 6.44 -10.72 18.08
CA ALA A 12 5.47 -11.49 18.86
C ALA A 12 4.58 -10.58 19.72
N ALA A 13 5.16 -9.58 20.36
CA ALA A 13 4.42 -8.61 21.17
C ALA A 13 3.46 -7.78 20.32
N ALA A 14 3.89 -7.33 19.13
CA ALA A 14 3.05 -6.62 18.20
C ALA A 14 1.87 -7.47 17.75
N ARG A 15 2.11 -8.69 17.32
CA ARG A 15 1.07 -9.61 16.84
C ARG A 15 0.06 -10.00 17.92
N ALA A 16 0.48 -10.06 19.17
CA ALA A 16 -0.41 -10.33 20.30
C ALA A 16 -1.49 -9.24 20.48
N ARG A 17 -1.25 -8.05 19.95
CA ARG A 17 -2.18 -6.92 20.03
C ARG A 17 -3.11 -6.82 18.82
N LEU A 18 -2.93 -7.67 17.82
CA LEU A 18 -3.61 -7.57 16.53
C LEU A 18 -4.58 -8.73 16.33
N ASP A 19 -5.69 -8.44 15.68
CA ASP A 19 -6.58 -9.46 15.10
C ASP A 19 -6.16 -9.63 13.64
N ARG A 20 -5.09 -10.35 13.41
CA ARG A 20 -4.49 -10.53 12.09
C ARG A 20 -5.43 -11.28 11.16
N LEU A 21 -5.42 -10.90 9.89
CA LEU A 21 -6.35 -11.44 8.90
C LEU A 21 -5.63 -12.35 7.90
N GLU A 22 -6.25 -13.50 7.62
CA GLU A 22 -5.89 -14.29 6.45
C GLU A 22 -6.20 -13.47 5.18
N PRO A 23 -5.52 -13.71 4.05
CA PRO A 23 -5.77 -12.95 2.83
C PRO A 23 -7.24 -12.87 2.42
N ALA A 24 -7.99 -13.96 2.48
CA ALA A 24 -9.40 -13.97 2.12
C ALA A 24 -10.26 -13.14 3.07
N GLU A 25 -9.93 -13.13 4.36
CA GLU A 25 -10.62 -12.31 5.35
C GLU A 25 -10.34 -10.81 5.12
N ALA A 26 -9.09 -10.48 4.77
CA ALA A 26 -8.70 -9.12 4.43
C ALA A 26 -9.45 -8.62 3.19
N TRP A 27 -9.55 -9.45 2.16
CA TRP A 27 -10.30 -9.12 0.95
C TRP A 27 -11.77 -8.85 1.26
N ALA A 28 -12.41 -9.70 2.05
CA ALA A 28 -13.79 -9.50 2.48
C ALA A 28 -13.97 -8.20 3.27
N ALA A 29 -13.03 -7.87 4.15
CA ALA A 29 -13.06 -6.63 4.91
C ALA A 29 -12.93 -5.39 4.01
N VAL A 30 -12.08 -5.44 3.00
CA VAL A 30 -11.94 -4.37 2.00
C VAL A 30 -13.22 -4.17 1.22
N GLU A 31 -13.86 -5.24 0.80
CA GLU A 31 -15.18 -5.17 0.14
C GLU A 31 -16.26 -4.56 1.05
N GLY A 32 -16.11 -4.75 2.35
CA GLY A 32 -16.97 -4.15 3.38
C GLY A 32 -16.61 -2.71 3.77
N GLY A 33 -15.59 -2.11 3.16
CA GLY A 33 -15.21 -0.71 3.38
C GLY A 33 -13.93 -0.48 4.19
N ALA A 34 -13.18 -1.52 4.56
CA ALA A 34 -11.89 -1.36 5.20
C ALA A 34 -10.87 -0.72 4.25
N VAL A 35 -9.93 0.03 4.81
CA VAL A 35 -8.81 0.61 4.05
C VAL A 35 -7.67 -0.40 4.01
N LEU A 36 -7.20 -0.71 2.81
CA LEU A 36 -6.02 -1.55 2.61
C LEU A 36 -4.85 -0.67 2.16
N ILE A 37 -3.75 -0.71 2.90
CA ILE A 37 -2.55 0.06 2.61
C ILE A 37 -1.40 -0.88 2.31
N ASP A 38 -0.80 -0.69 1.14
CA ASP A 38 0.39 -1.42 0.70
C ASP A 38 1.64 -0.63 1.05
N THR A 39 2.44 -1.17 1.96
CA THR A 39 3.65 -0.50 2.46
C THR A 39 4.91 -0.90 1.71
N ARG A 40 4.81 -1.76 0.69
CA ARG A 40 5.96 -2.18 -0.11
C ARG A 40 6.53 -1.02 -0.92
N CYS A 41 7.79 -1.14 -1.30
CA CYS A 41 8.42 -0.17 -2.20
C CYS A 41 7.85 -0.27 -3.63
N ALA A 42 8.01 0.81 -4.40
CA ALA A 42 7.50 0.88 -5.76
C ALA A 42 8.06 -0.22 -6.67
N GLU A 43 9.34 -0.56 -6.52
CA GLU A 43 9.99 -1.60 -7.33
C GLU A 43 9.32 -2.96 -7.14
N LEU A 44 9.04 -3.38 -5.92
CA LEU A 44 8.35 -4.64 -5.65
C LEU A 44 6.93 -4.64 -6.20
N ARG A 45 6.22 -3.51 -6.08
CA ARG A 45 4.88 -3.38 -6.64
C ARG A 45 4.88 -3.47 -8.15
N ASP A 46 5.87 -2.88 -8.80
CA ASP A 46 6.02 -2.94 -10.26
C ASP A 46 6.34 -4.36 -10.75
N GLU A 47 7.17 -5.08 -10.01
CA GLU A 47 7.56 -6.46 -10.37
C GLU A 47 6.47 -7.48 -10.12
N THR A 48 5.74 -7.39 -9.02
CA THR A 48 4.85 -8.45 -8.57
C THR A 48 3.37 -8.11 -8.67
N GLY A 49 3.05 -6.87 -8.99
CA GLY A 49 1.67 -6.39 -9.07
C GLY A 49 1.15 -5.81 -7.76
N VAL A 50 -0.08 -5.37 -7.79
CA VAL A 50 -0.76 -4.70 -6.68
C VAL A 50 -2.16 -5.28 -6.46
N ILE A 51 -2.66 -5.14 -5.25
CA ILE A 51 -4.03 -5.52 -4.91
C ILE A 51 -4.96 -4.39 -5.38
N PRO A 52 -6.03 -4.71 -6.13
CA PRO A 52 -7.00 -3.69 -6.55
C PRO A 52 -7.55 -2.92 -5.35
N GLY A 53 -7.54 -1.59 -5.44
CA GLY A 53 -8.03 -0.70 -4.38
C GLY A 53 -7.06 -0.47 -3.23
N ALA A 54 -5.92 -1.14 -3.17
CA ALA A 54 -4.90 -0.87 -2.16
C ALA A 54 -4.24 0.49 -2.38
N ILE A 55 -4.04 1.21 -1.30
CA ILE A 55 -3.42 2.53 -1.32
C ILE A 55 -1.93 2.37 -1.03
N PRO A 56 -1.03 2.75 -1.94
CA PRO A 56 0.40 2.66 -1.71
C PRO A 56 0.86 3.80 -0.80
N ILE A 57 1.41 3.46 0.36
CA ILE A 57 2.05 4.42 1.26
C ILE A 57 3.35 3.79 1.76
N PRO A 58 4.50 4.36 1.43
CA PRO A 58 5.77 3.85 1.93
C PRO A 58 5.81 3.81 3.45
N LEU A 59 6.39 2.75 4.00
CA LEU A 59 6.48 2.58 5.46
C LEU A 59 7.14 3.78 6.15
N SER A 60 8.11 4.40 5.50
CA SER A 60 8.86 5.54 6.05
C SER A 60 8.00 6.76 6.37
N VAL A 61 6.84 6.92 5.73
CA VAL A 61 5.94 8.06 5.93
C VAL A 61 4.55 7.65 6.44
N LEU A 62 4.32 6.36 6.60
CA LEU A 62 3.00 5.80 6.92
C LEU A 62 2.34 6.49 8.12
N TYR A 63 3.05 6.61 9.24
CA TYR A 63 2.48 7.12 10.48
C TYR A 63 2.07 8.58 10.36
N TRP A 64 2.88 9.38 9.67
CA TRP A 64 2.58 10.80 9.43
C TRP A 64 1.41 11.00 8.47
N ARG A 65 1.24 10.09 7.52
CA ARG A 65 0.12 10.15 6.58
C ARG A 65 -1.21 9.72 7.21
N LEU A 66 -1.17 8.97 8.29
CA LEU A 66 -2.38 8.48 8.97
C LEU A 66 -2.74 9.24 10.25
N ASP A 67 -1.76 9.67 11.04
CA ASP A 67 -2.03 10.36 12.29
C ASP A 67 -2.69 11.73 12.04
N PRO A 68 -3.96 11.92 12.47
CA PRO A 68 -4.67 13.18 12.23
C PRO A 68 -4.04 14.39 12.90
N SER A 69 -3.14 14.20 13.86
CA SER A 69 -2.45 15.29 14.57
C SER A 69 -1.06 15.60 14.00
N SER A 70 -0.61 14.88 12.98
CA SER A 70 0.75 15.02 12.46
C SER A 70 1.00 16.31 11.66
N GLY A 71 -0.04 16.91 11.11
CA GLY A 71 0.07 18.01 10.16
C GLY A 71 0.38 17.58 8.72
N HIS A 72 0.53 16.27 8.48
CA HIS A 72 0.86 15.68 7.18
C HIS A 72 -0.09 14.56 6.78
N ASP A 73 -1.18 14.40 7.50
CA ASP A 73 -2.14 13.32 7.28
C ASP A 73 -2.93 13.49 5.96
N ASP A 74 -3.31 12.36 5.41
CA ASP A 74 -4.29 12.31 4.33
C ASP A 74 -5.69 12.24 4.96
N PRO A 75 -6.55 13.26 4.78
CA PRO A 75 -7.89 13.27 5.39
C PRO A 75 -8.76 12.08 5.02
N ARG A 76 -8.50 11.44 3.89
CA ARG A 76 -9.22 10.23 3.47
C ARG A 76 -8.88 9.02 4.34
N LEU A 77 -7.74 9.04 5.04
CA LEU A 77 -7.17 7.91 5.77
C LEU A 77 -7.07 8.14 7.27
N SER A 78 -7.16 9.38 7.73
CA SER A 78 -6.88 9.77 9.12
C SER A 78 -8.08 9.65 10.07
N ASP A 79 -9.09 8.91 9.68
CA ASP A 79 -10.24 8.58 10.54
C ASP A 79 -9.89 7.40 11.45
N LEU A 80 -9.70 7.66 12.73
CA LEU A 80 -9.31 6.67 13.74
C LEU A 80 -10.31 5.53 13.91
N SER A 81 -11.57 5.72 13.51
CA SER A 81 -12.62 4.70 13.64
C SER A 81 -12.60 3.66 12.53
N ARG A 82 -11.87 3.91 11.44
CA ARG A 82 -11.82 3.01 10.30
C ARG A 82 -10.93 1.80 10.56
N GLN A 83 -11.32 0.67 9.99
CA GLN A 83 -10.45 -0.48 9.93
C GLN A 83 -9.36 -0.25 8.90
N VAL A 84 -8.11 -0.27 9.34
CA VAL A 84 -6.92 -0.13 8.49
C VAL A 84 -6.18 -1.46 8.46
N ILE A 85 -5.99 -1.99 7.26
CA ILE A 85 -5.30 -3.24 7.03
C ILE A 85 -4.02 -2.95 6.27
N LEU A 86 -2.87 -3.32 6.84
CA LEU A 86 -1.58 -3.15 6.21
C LEU A 86 -1.14 -4.43 5.52
N VAL A 87 -0.56 -4.30 4.34
CA VAL A 87 0.08 -5.40 3.62
C VAL A 87 1.50 -5.02 3.27
N CYS A 88 2.44 -5.88 3.61
CA CYS A 88 3.84 -5.82 3.19
C CYS A 88 4.18 -7.06 2.37
N ALA A 89 5.45 -7.30 2.07
CA ALA A 89 5.84 -8.42 1.21
C ALA A 89 5.54 -9.79 1.85
N HIS A 90 5.89 -9.98 3.14
CA HIS A 90 5.84 -11.28 3.82
C HIS A 90 5.12 -11.27 5.17
N GLY A 91 4.54 -10.15 5.57
CA GLY A 91 3.77 -10.07 6.82
C GLY A 91 4.60 -9.87 8.10
N TYR A 92 5.80 -9.32 8.00
CA TYR A 92 6.65 -8.99 9.16
C TYR A 92 6.56 -7.52 9.55
N SER A 93 7.02 -6.62 8.69
CA SER A 93 7.01 -5.18 8.99
C SER A 93 5.61 -4.63 9.17
N SER A 94 4.63 -5.19 8.50
CA SER A 94 3.23 -4.79 8.63
C SER A 94 2.66 -5.03 10.02
N SER A 95 3.10 -6.09 10.71
CA SER A 95 2.67 -6.34 12.09
C SER A 95 3.18 -5.27 13.06
N LEU A 96 4.46 -4.90 12.94
CA LEU A 96 5.03 -3.83 13.75
C LEU A 96 4.36 -2.48 13.46
N ALA A 97 4.12 -2.20 12.19
CA ALA A 97 3.46 -0.97 11.77
C ALA A 97 2.00 -0.90 12.25
N ALA A 98 1.25 -1.99 12.17
CA ALA A 98 -0.12 -2.04 12.65
C ALA A 98 -0.21 -1.82 14.17
N ALA A 99 0.71 -2.39 14.94
CA ALA A 99 0.80 -2.15 16.38
C ALA A 99 1.09 -0.68 16.68
N THR A 100 1.97 -0.04 15.91
CA THR A 100 2.24 1.39 16.03
C THR A 100 1.01 2.23 15.71
N LEU A 101 0.23 1.87 14.70
CA LEU A 101 -1.02 2.55 14.39
C LEU A 101 -2.04 2.41 15.54
N ARG A 102 -2.05 1.29 16.24
CA ARG A 102 -2.88 1.14 17.45
C ARG A 102 -2.47 2.11 18.55
N ASP A 103 -1.18 2.30 18.74
CA ASP A 103 -0.68 3.30 19.69
C ASP A 103 -1.08 4.74 19.30
N LEU A 104 -1.24 4.99 18.00
CA LEU A 104 -1.72 6.28 17.49
C LEU A 104 -3.24 6.45 17.57
N GLY A 105 -3.97 5.43 18.02
CA GLY A 105 -5.43 5.50 18.22
C GLY A 105 -6.27 4.75 17.19
N PHE A 106 -5.65 4.08 16.22
CA PHE A 106 -6.37 3.24 15.27
C PHE A 106 -6.66 1.87 15.88
N ASP A 107 -7.73 1.76 16.65
CA ASP A 107 -8.06 0.56 17.43
C ASP A 107 -8.38 -0.67 16.55
N ARG A 108 -8.68 -0.44 15.28
CA ARG A 108 -8.99 -1.50 14.32
C ARG A 108 -7.87 -1.71 13.29
N ALA A 109 -6.65 -1.23 13.57
CA ALA A 109 -5.51 -1.49 12.71
C ALA A 109 -5.04 -2.94 12.85
N THR A 110 -4.76 -3.56 11.72
CA THR A 110 -4.23 -4.92 11.64
C THR A 110 -3.43 -5.12 10.35
N ASP A 111 -3.01 -6.34 10.08
CA ASP A 111 -2.25 -6.67 8.88
C ASP A 111 -2.66 -8.02 8.29
N VAL A 112 -2.14 -8.29 7.09
CA VAL A 112 -2.38 -9.54 6.37
C VAL A 112 -1.31 -10.57 6.74
N ILE A 113 -1.74 -11.73 7.23
CA ILE A 113 -0.86 -12.86 7.53
C ILE A 113 -0.14 -13.29 6.24
N GLY A 114 1.18 -13.35 6.29
CA GLY A 114 2.01 -13.74 5.14
C GLY A 114 2.17 -12.69 4.07
N GLY A 115 1.51 -11.54 4.19
CA GLY A 115 1.66 -10.40 3.30
C GLY A 115 1.20 -10.66 1.87
N PHE A 116 1.77 -9.90 0.95
CA PHE A 116 1.43 -9.99 -0.47
C PHE A 116 1.72 -11.38 -1.07
N GLU A 117 2.78 -12.03 -0.63
CA GLU A 117 3.11 -13.40 -1.06
C GLU A 117 1.95 -14.37 -0.75
N ALA A 118 1.42 -14.34 0.46
CA ALA A 118 0.28 -15.17 0.84
C ALA A 118 -0.99 -14.78 0.08
N TRP A 119 -1.20 -13.51 -0.18
CA TRP A 119 -2.30 -13.00 -1.00
C TRP A 119 -2.26 -13.61 -2.40
N GLN A 120 -1.10 -13.57 -3.04
CA GLN A 120 -0.87 -14.14 -4.36
C GLN A 120 -1.08 -15.67 -4.38
N THR A 121 -0.53 -16.37 -3.40
CA THR A 121 -0.66 -17.82 -3.26
C THR A 121 -2.11 -18.23 -3.07
N ALA A 122 -2.90 -17.41 -2.39
CA ALA A 122 -4.34 -17.66 -2.21
C ALA A 122 -5.16 -17.42 -3.48
N GLY A 123 -4.56 -16.96 -4.56
CA GLY A 123 -5.24 -16.72 -5.84
C GLY A 123 -6.18 -15.52 -5.83
N LEU A 124 -6.03 -14.60 -4.89
CA LEU A 124 -6.84 -13.39 -4.81
C LEU A 124 -6.44 -12.36 -5.87
N PRO A 125 -7.30 -11.38 -6.17
CA PRO A 125 -7.05 -10.43 -7.26
C PRO A 125 -5.73 -9.67 -7.12
N VAL A 126 -4.97 -9.65 -8.21
CA VAL A 126 -3.75 -8.87 -8.37
C VAL A 126 -3.78 -8.25 -9.76
N GLU A 127 -3.40 -6.99 -9.86
CA GLU A 127 -3.32 -6.26 -11.13
C GLU A 127 -1.94 -5.64 -11.31
N SER A 128 -1.63 -5.21 -12.53
CA SER A 128 -0.39 -4.48 -12.80
C SER A 128 -0.40 -3.13 -12.09
N SER A 129 0.72 -2.74 -11.49
CA SER A 129 0.90 -1.40 -10.94
C SER A 129 1.02 -0.34 -12.01
N ALA A 130 1.39 -0.73 -13.25
CA ALA A 130 1.49 0.18 -14.36
C ALA A 130 0.10 0.71 -14.73
N LYS A 131 -0.07 2.03 -14.68
CA LYS A 131 -1.26 2.66 -15.24
C LYS A 131 -1.34 2.31 -16.72
N PRO A 132 -2.53 1.94 -17.24
CA PRO A 132 -2.67 1.65 -18.66
C PRO A 132 -2.17 2.82 -19.48
N LEU A 133 -1.26 2.55 -20.43
CA LEU A 133 -0.72 3.53 -21.38
C LEU A 133 -1.81 4.29 -22.15
N LEU A 134 -3.03 3.78 -22.19
CA LEU A 134 -4.20 4.40 -22.80
C LEU A 134 -4.62 5.73 -22.13
N LEU A 135 -4.18 6.03 -20.93
CA LEU A 135 -4.46 7.30 -20.26
C LEU A 135 -3.44 8.38 -20.63
N PHE A 136 -2.34 8.00 -21.28
CA PHE A 136 -1.31 8.89 -21.79
C PHE A 136 -1.07 8.62 -23.28
N SER A 137 -2.13 8.75 -24.13
CA SER A 137 -1.87 8.93 -25.54
C SER A 137 -1.16 10.27 -25.66
N SER A 138 0.15 10.23 -25.86
CA SER A 138 0.89 11.41 -26.29
C SER A 138 0.17 11.98 -27.49
N PRO A 139 -0.18 13.28 -27.51
CA PRO A 139 -0.74 13.87 -28.72
C PRO A 139 0.30 13.60 -29.82
N THR A 140 -0.13 12.88 -30.84
CA THR A 140 0.67 12.70 -32.04
C THR A 140 0.95 14.10 -32.56
N MET A 141 2.18 14.56 -32.45
CA MET A 141 2.60 15.77 -33.12
C MET A 141 2.27 15.60 -34.58
N PRO A 142 1.53 16.50 -35.23
CA PRO A 142 1.36 16.43 -36.67
C PRO A 142 2.76 16.50 -37.27
N ARG A 143 3.11 15.50 -38.05
CA ARG A 143 4.33 15.56 -38.87
C ARG A 143 4.20 16.82 -39.71
N GLY A 144 5.06 17.79 -39.46
CA GLY A 144 5.11 19.00 -40.25
C GLY A 144 5.28 18.60 -41.72
N GLY A 145 4.30 18.91 -42.50
CA GLY A 145 4.41 18.74 -43.95
C GLY A 145 5.61 19.53 -44.41
N THR A 146 6.58 18.87 -45.02
CA THR A 146 7.62 19.52 -45.76
C THR A 146 6.95 20.35 -46.88
N ARG A 147 6.92 21.67 -46.69
CA ARG A 147 6.63 22.55 -47.81
C ARG A 147 7.75 22.40 -48.81
N GLY A 148 7.46 21.77 -49.92
CA GLY A 148 8.36 21.75 -51.01
C GLY A 148 8.67 23.18 -51.47
N VAL A 149 9.89 23.58 -51.38
CA VAL A 149 10.39 24.79 -51.97
C VAL A 149 10.44 24.53 -53.49
N LYS A 150 9.60 25.24 -54.26
CA LYS A 150 9.72 25.26 -55.70
C LYS A 150 10.94 26.06 -56.05
N PRO A 151 11.82 25.56 -56.93
CA PRO A 151 12.92 26.37 -57.44
C PRO A 151 12.32 27.40 -58.44
N ASP A 152 12.58 28.64 -58.17
CA ASP A 152 12.33 29.70 -59.17
C ASP A 152 13.33 29.55 -60.32
N THR A 153 12.81 29.52 -61.56
CA THR A 153 13.56 29.68 -62.80
C THR A 153 13.82 31.13 -63.05
#